data_83b6b89de8b8b9bb9d5418f9839eb3f9
#
_entry.id   83b6b89de8b8b9bb9d5418f9839eb3f9
#
_cell.length_a   1.000
_cell.length_b   1.000
_cell.length_c   1.000
_cell.angle_alpha   90.00
_cell.angle_beta   90.00
_cell.angle_gamma   90.00
#
_symmetry.space_group_name_H-M   'P 1'
#
loop_
_entity.id
_entity.type
_entity.pdbx_description
1 polymer ?
#
loop_
_entity_poly.entity_id
_entity_poly.type
_entity_poly.pdbx_seq_one_letter_code
_entity_poly.pdbx_strand_id
1 'polypeptide(L)'
;MTSFFLIFFGLIIYKSAFYDLPGISKKITLTAFGLKVIFSFLIWAIYTFYYTDRLTSDIFKYFDDAKILHGLVLESPLNFFKVVFALDTSSPEIKSHLEKLNFWYKTHDYGIFNDNRTIIRFNALVYLFSLGYYHIHAITMCFLSFTGLVAIYKVFIPHVKDKSKELFFAVFLLPSVLFWGSGILKEGLLIFSLGCLIYQFMKITNNQFQVARLFWIFILLGLLFITKVYLLLMIMPGLISLLVIKYSGTKKIALKFILVHVLLIIMALNWKVILRLPGGELTGTEVVTGKSLDLLNMLKYKQKDFVHEAKIEKAGSYIELGELDNTLYSFLKNSPKGIINVLFRPHLLDSRSPIVLLAALENLIFILLIFLAVFFFKKPHDEQKPILYFSISFVLLLALLIGLVVPVLGAIVRYKVPMLPFYAIIFLILIDKEKLIKKLPFLKILI
;
A
#
# COMPACT_ATOMS: atom_id res chain seq x y z
N MET A 1 -26.47 -8.88 -12.07
CA MET A 1 -25.82 -8.75 -10.76
C MET A 1 -24.65 -7.76 -10.79
N THR A 2 -23.63 -7.93 -11.62
CA THR A 2 -22.47 -7.02 -11.70
C THR A 2 -22.85 -5.55 -11.92
N SER A 3 -23.76 -5.28 -12.88
CA SER A 3 -24.27 -3.93 -13.16
C SER A 3 -25.00 -3.31 -11.96
N PHE A 4 -25.73 -4.14 -11.19
CA PHE A 4 -26.39 -3.68 -9.96
C PHE A 4 -25.38 -3.13 -8.94
N PHE A 5 -24.29 -3.88 -8.65
CA PHE A 5 -23.26 -3.43 -7.71
C PHE A 5 -22.48 -2.21 -8.24
N LEU A 6 -22.24 -2.13 -9.54
CA LEU A 6 -21.64 -0.94 -10.16
C LEU A 6 -22.50 0.29 -9.94
N ILE A 7 -23.82 0.19 -10.19
CA ILE A 7 -24.77 1.29 -9.98
C ILE A 7 -24.88 1.59 -8.48
N PHE A 8 -24.97 0.58 -7.62
CA PHE A 8 -25.05 0.75 -6.18
C PHE A 8 -23.87 1.56 -5.61
N PHE A 9 -22.63 1.16 -5.92
CA PHE A 9 -21.44 1.90 -5.46
C PHE A 9 -21.33 3.26 -6.15
N GLY A 10 -21.72 3.37 -7.43
CA GLY A 10 -21.81 4.65 -8.15
C GLY A 10 -22.77 5.62 -7.47
N LEU A 11 -23.93 5.14 -7.00
CA LEU A 11 -24.90 5.95 -6.25
C LEU A 11 -24.37 6.39 -4.89
N ILE A 12 -23.62 5.51 -4.17
CA ILE A 12 -22.95 5.89 -2.93
C ILE A 12 -21.95 7.03 -3.19
N ILE A 13 -21.12 6.90 -4.23
CA ILE A 13 -20.15 7.94 -4.63
C ILE A 13 -20.86 9.23 -5.02
N TYR A 14 -21.98 9.13 -5.73
CA TYR A 14 -22.74 10.30 -6.17
C TYR A 14 -23.41 11.04 -5.01
N LYS A 15 -24.06 10.32 -4.09
CA LYS A 15 -24.86 10.91 -3.02
C LYS A 15 -24.07 11.33 -1.78
N SER A 16 -22.95 10.65 -1.46
CA SER A 16 -22.21 10.90 -0.24
C SER A 16 -21.25 12.09 -0.39
N ALA A 17 -21.34 13.04 0.53
CA ALA A 17 -20.45 14.20 0.63
C ALA A 17 -18.97 13.82 0.87
N PHE A 18 -18.70 12.59 1.33
CA PHE A 18 -17.33 12.11 1.44
C PHE A 18 -16.61 12.07 0.09
N TYR A 19 -17.31 11.81 -1.00
CA TYR A 19 -16.74 11.75 -2.35
C TYR A 19 -16.79 13.10 -3.09
N ASP A 20 -17.16 14.19 -2.42
CA ASP A 20 -17.00 15.54 -2.98
C ASP A 20 -15.53 15.96 -2.88
N LEU A 21 -14.91 16.11 -4.04
CA LEU A 21 -13.50 16.48 -4.18
C LEU A 21 -13.40 17.97 -4.52
N PRO A 22 -12.78 18.79 -3.65
CA PRO A 22 -12.61 20.21 -3.93
C PRO A 22 -11.89 20.44 -5.26
N GLY A 23 -12.49 21.25 -6.14
CA GLY A 23 -11.96 21.56 -7.47
C GLY A 23 -12.20 20.50 -8.56
N ILE A 24 -12.90 19.40 -8.24
CA ILE A 24 -13.23 18.32 -9.18
C ILE A 24 -14.75 18.08 -9.21
N SER A 25 -15.32 17.99 -10.40
CA SER A 25 -16.76 17.73 -10.53
C SER A 25 -17.13 16.29 -10.17
N LYS A 26 -18.38 16.09 -9.71
CA LYS A 26 -18.91 14.74 -9.43
C LYS A 26 -18.82 13.81 -10.65
N LYS A 27 -19.02 14.35 -11.85
CA LYS A 27 -18.90 13.57 -13.10
C LYS A 27 -17.48 12.99 -13.25
N ILE A 28 -16.45 13.83 -13.05
CA ILE A 28 -15.04 13.40 -13.13
C ILE A 28 -14.74 12.36 -12.05
N THR A 29 -15.24 12.55 -10.83
CA THR A 29 -15.08 11.60 -9.73
C THR A 29 -15.67 10.23 -10.08
N LEU A 30 -16.90 10.20 -10.62
CA LEU A 30 -17.55 8.98 -11.10
C LEU A 30 -16.82 8.33 -12.28
N THR A 31 -16.34 9.15 -13.24
CA THR A 31 -15.54 8.65 -14.37
C THR A 31 -14.27 7.97 -13.90
N ALA A 32 -13.58 8.53 -12.89
CA ALA A 32 -12.38 7.89 -12.31
C ALA A 32 -12.71 6.54 -11.62
N PHE A 33 -13.84 6.45 -10.93
CA PHE A 33 -14.30 5.17 -10.40
C PHE A 33 -14.63 4.17 -11.52
N GLY A 34 -15.36 4.61 -12.56
CA GLY A 34 -15.63 3.79 -13.74
C GLY A 34 -14.37 3.31 -14.44
N LEU A 35 -13.36 4.18 -14.60
CA LEU A 35 -12.06 3.81 -15.15
C LEU A 35 -11.38 2.74 -14.31
N LYS A 36 -11.41 2.88 -12.98
CA LYS A 36 -10.87 1.88 -12.05
C LYS A 36 -11.56 0.51 -12.21
N VAL A 37 -12.88 0.51 -12.41
CA VAL A 37 -13.62 -0.73 -12.71
C VAL A 37 -13.22 -1.30 -14.06
N ILE A 38 -13.02 -0.49 -15.11
CA ILE A 38 -12.50 -0.95 -16.40
C ILE A 38 -11.13 -1.62 -16.22
N PHE A 39 -10.23 -1.04 -15.42
CA PHE A 39 -8.94 -1.67 -15.12
C PHE A 39 -9.07 -3.00 -14.36
N SER A 40 -10.12 -3.18 -13.54
CA SER A 40 -10.37 -4.48 -12.90
C SER A 40 -10.75 -5.57 -13.91
N PHE A 41 -11.52 -5.24 -14.92
CA PHE A 41 -11.81 -6.15 -16.05
C PHE A 41 -10.56 -6.41 -16.88
N LEU A 42 -9.72 -5.40 -17.10
CA LEU A 42 -8.46 -5.55 -17.84
C LEU A 42 -7.51 -6.52 -17.11
N ILE A 43 -7.35 -6.39 -15.78
CA ILE A 43 -6.55 -7.34 -14.98
C ILE A 43 -7.12 -8.74 -15.11
N TRP A 44 -8.42 -8.90 -14.93
CA TRP A 44 -9.08 -10.19 -15.09
C TRP A 44 -8.80 -10.79 -16.49
N ALA A 45 -8.94 -10.00 -17.55
CA ALA A 45 -8.69 -10.45 -18.93
C ALA A 45 -7.21 -10.85 -19.14
N ILE A 46 -6.24 -10.07 -18.63
CA ILE A 46 -4.81 -10.39 -18.73
C ILE A 46 -4.50 -11.72 -18.04
N TYR A 47 -5.02 -11.94 -16.83
CA TYR A 47 -4.77 -13.18 -16.10
C TYR A 47 -5.62 -14.37 -16.58
N THR A 48 -6.64 -14.13 -17.39
CA THR A 48 -7.44 -15.20 -18.00
C THR A 48 -6.89 -15.62 -19.37
N PHE A 49 -6.46 -14.64 -20.20
CA PHE A 49 -6.15 -14.90 -21.61
C PHE A 49 -4.65 -14.80 -21.94
N TYR A 50 -3.86 -14.07 -21.15
CA TYR A 50 -2.43 -13.90 -21.41
C TYR A 50 -1.56 -14.75 -20.47
N TYR A 51 -1.80 -14.73 -19.16
CA TYR A 51 -1.05 -15.53 -18.19
C TYR A 51 -1.70 -16.89 -17.91
N THR A 52 -2.74 -17.29 -18.50
CA THR A 52 -3.55 -18.51 -18.48
C THR A 52 -3.44 -19.51 -17.31
N ASP A 53 -2.33 -19.53 -16.56
CA ASP A 53 -2.15 -20.36 -15.37
C ASP A 53 -2.90 -19.77 -14.17
N ARG A 54 -4.07 -20.34 -13.90
CA ARG A 54 -4.95 -19.92 -12.81
C ARG A 54 -4.33 -20.12 -11.43
N LEU A 55 -3.55 -21.18 -11.25
CA LEU A 55 -2.95 -21.53 -9.96
C LEU A 55 -1.81 -20.60 -9.55
N THR A 56 -1.14 -19.96 -10.49
CA THR A 56 -0.09 -18.99 -10.21
C THR A 56 -0.62 -17.55 -10.09
N SER A 57 -1.87 -17.30 -10.52
CA SER A 57 -2.47 -15.97 -10.58
C SER A 57 -3.10 -15.55 -9.25
N ASP A 58 -2.50 -14.58 -8.57
CA ASP A 58 -2.97 -14.09 -7.26
C ASP A 58 -4.46 -13.73 -7.21
N ILE A 59 -5.00 -13.13 -8.28
CA ILE A 59 -6.41 -12.72 -8.34
C ILE A 59 -7.38 -13.90 -8.27
N PHE A 60 -6.97 -15.06 -8.79
CA PHE A 60 -7.76 -16.30 -8.74
C PHE A 60 -7.47 -17.09 -7.48
N LYS A 61 -6.21 -17.16 -7.03
CA LYS A 61 -5.83 -17.82 -5.77
C LYS A 61 -6.73 -17.40 -4.60
N TYR A 62 -6.89 -16.09 -4.42
CA TYR A 62 -7.68 -15.56 -3.30
C TYR A 62 -9.17 -15.76 -3.48
N PHE A 63 -9.65 -15.70 -4.72
CA PHE A 63 -11.05 -15.89 -5.04
C PHE A 63 -11.45 -17.35 -4.87
N ASP A 64 -10.65 -18.29 -5.37
CA ASP A 64 -10.96 -19.73 -5.33
C ASP A 64 -10.90 -20.27 -3.91
N ASP A 65 -9.87 -19.91 -3.14
CA ASP A 65 -9.79 -20.28 -1.71
C ASP A 65 -10.95 -19.68 -0.91
N ALA A 66 -11.34 -18.44 -1.21
CA ALA A 66 -12.47 -17.80 -0.55
C ALA A 66 -13.80 -18.50 -0.86
N LYS A 67 -13.95 -19.10 -2.06
CA LYS A 67 -15.10 -19.93 -2.42
C LYS A 67 -15.18 -21.16 -1.52
N ILE A 68 -14.05 -21.84 -1.32
CA ILE A 68 -13.98 -23.02 -0.45
C ILE A 68 -14.31 -22.59 0.99
N LEU A 69 -13.71 -21.51 1.49
CA LEU A 69 -13.98 -21.00 2.84
C LEU A 69 -15.45 -20.59 3.03
N HIS A 70 -16.06 -19.97 2.02
CA HIS A 70 -17.48 -19.64 2.05
C HIS A 70 -18.38 -20.87 2.13
N GLY A 71 -17.98 -22.02 1.57
CA GLY A 71 -18.70 -23.28 1.68
C GLY A 71 -18.97 -23.67 3.14
N LEU A 72 -18.11 -23.27 4.07
CA LEU A 72 -18.28 -23.49 5.50
C LEU A 72 -19.56 -22.81 6.07
N VAL A 73 -20.10 -21.78 5.41
CA VAL A 73 -21.37 -21.15 5.81
C VAL A 73 -22.53 -22.14 5.79
N LEU A 74 -22.53 -23.03 4.78
CA LEU A 74 -23.60 -24.03 4.62
C LEU A 74 -23.49 -25.17 5.63
N GLU A 75 -22.26 -25.50 6.06
CA GLU A 75 -21.99 -26.56 7.04
C GLU A 75 -22.16 -26.04 8.48
N SER A 76 -21.55 -24.90 8.79
CA SER A 76 -21.56 -24.27 10.10
C SER A 76 -21.31 -22.76 10.00
N PRO A 77 -22.36 -21.92 9.99
CA PRO A 77 -22.21 -20.46 9.97
C PRO A 77 -21.32 -19.92 11.11
N LEU A 78 -21.43 -20.52 12.31
CA LEU A 78 -20.63 -20.11 13.46
C LEU A 78 -19.13 -20.34 13.20
N ASN A 79 -18.74 -21.51 12.66
CA ASN A 79 -17.36 -21.83 12.34
C ASN A 79 -16.83 -20.93 11.21
N PHE A 80 -17.66 -20.61 10.22
CA PHE A 80 -17.31 -19.61 9.20
C PHE A 80 -16.91 -18.28 9.83
N PHE A 81 -17.75 -17.72 10.70
CA PHE A 81 -17.44 -16.43 11.34
C PHE A 81 -16.24 -16.53 12.28
N LYS A 82 -16.04 -17.65 12.99
CA LYS A 82 -14.82 -17.88 13.80
C LYS A 82 -13.55 -17.78 12.93
N VAL A 83 -13.53 -18.41 11.76
CA VAL A 83 -12.39 -18.36 10.83
C VAL A 83 -12.19 -16.97 10.25
N VAL A 84 -13.28 -16.34 9.79
CA VAL A 84 -13.21 -15.03 9.14
C VAL A 84 -12.69 -13.95 10.11
N PHE A 85 -13.13 -13.97 11.37
CA PHE A 85 -12.67 -13.02 12.39
C PHE A 85 -11.44 -13.52 13.18
N ALA A 86 -10.81 -14.63 12.75
CA ALA A 86 -9.64 -15.22 13.39
C ALA A 86 -9.83 -15.57 14.90
N LEU A 87 -11.06 -15.90 15.31
CA LEU A 87 -11.38 -16.29 16.68
C LEU A 87 -10.97 -17.74 16.97
N ASP A 88 -11.12 -18.63 15.98
CA ASP A 88 -10.67 -20.01 16.03
C ASP A 88 -10.29 -20.49 14.63
N THR A 89 -9.14 -21.15 14.50
CA THR A 89 -8.66 -21.80 13.27
C THR A 89 -8.04 -23.16 13.58
N SER A 90 -8.16 -23.64 14.80
CA SER A 90 -7.44 -24.80 15.32
C SER A 90 -8.32 -25.99 15.67
N SER A 91 -9.64 -25.80 15.83
CA SER A 91 -10.57 -26.91 16.09
C SER A 91 -10.55 -27.94 14.95
N PRO A 92 -10.65 -29.25 15.21
CA PRO A 92 -10.50 -30.31 14.19
C PRO A 92 -11.42 -30.10 12.99
N GLU A 93 -12.67 -29.74 13.21
CA GLU A 93 -13.66 -29.49 12.13
C GLU A 93 -13.24 -28.33 11.22
N ILE A 94 -12.80 -27.21 11.81
CA ILE A 94 -12.32 -26.06 11.07
C ILE A 94 -11.04 -26.41 10.33
N LYS A 95 -10.10 -27.08 10.99
CA LYS A 95 -8.81 -27.46 10.41
C LYS A 95 -8.98 -28.34 9.18
N SER A 96 -9.84 -29.37 9.25
CA SER A 96 -10.12 -30.24 8.11
C SER A 96 -10.70 -29.49 6.89
N HIS A 97 -11.44 -28.38 7.15
CA HIS A 97 -11.95 -27.54 6.09
C HIS A 97 -10.87 -26.62 5.52
N LEU A 98 -10.00 -26.05 6.37
CA LEU A 98 -8.89 -25.16 5.96
C LEU A 98 -7.80 -25.91 5.18
N GLU A 99 -7.62 -27.20 5.40
CA GLU A 99 -6.68 -28.05 4.65
C GLU A 99 -7.08 -28.23 3.18
N LYS A 100 -8.35 -27.95 2.82
CA LYS A 100 -8.81 -27.96 1.43
C LYS A 100 -8.41 -26.70 0.65
N LEU A 101 -7.95 -25.63 1.35
CA LEU A 101 -7.53 -24.39 0.73
C LEU A 101 -6.07 -24.50 0.26
N ASN A 102 -5.79 -24.03 -0.96
CA ASN A 102 -4.47 -24.17 -1.58
C ASN A 102 -3.45 -23.15 -1.09
N PHE A 103 -3.91 -21.95 -0.68
CA PHE A 103 -3.05 -20.80 -0.37
C PHE A 103 -3.22 -20.28 1.07
N TRP A 104 -3.95 -21.01 1.91
CA TRP A 104 -4.14 -20.70 3.32
C TRP A 104 -2.87 -20.93 4.15
N TYR A 105 -2.10 -21.96 3.79
CA TYR A 105 -0.82 -22.26 4.39
C TYR A 105 0.32 -21.85 3.43
N LYS A 106 1.40 -21.34 3.97
CA LYS A 106 2.65 -21.08 3.23
C LYS A 106 3.73 -21.99 3.77
N THR A 107 4.73 -22.32 2.96
CA THR A 107 5.88 -23.13 3.34
C THR A 107 6.63 -22.52 4.55
N HIS A 108 6.62 -21.18 4.64
CA HIS A 108 7.15 -20.42 5.76
C HIS A 108 6.05 -19.56 6.38
N ASP A 109 5.05 -20.21 7.00
CA ASP A 109 3.91 -19.51 7.61
C ASP A 109 4.29 -19.06 9.04
N TYR A 110 4.52 -17.78 9.20
CA TYR A 110 4.70 -17.14 10.51
C TYR A 110 3.36 -16.80 11.19
N GLY A 111 2.26 -17.46 10.83
CA GLY A 111 0.95 -17.33 11.45
C GLY A 111 0.30 -15.97 11.23
N ILE A 112 0.49 -15.02 12.15
CA ILE A 112 -0.14 -13.70 12.14
C ILE A 112 0.17 -12.91 10.85
N PHE A 113 1.35 -13.10 10.25
CA PHE A 113 1.84 -12.35 9.10
C PHE A 113 1.49 -12.98 7.74
N ASN A 114 0.66 -14.01 7.71
CA ASN A 114 0.19 -14.58 6.46
C ASN A 114 -0.90 -13.70 5.82
N ASP A 115 -0.45 -12.81 4.97
CA ASP A 115 -1.27 -11.83 4.25
C ASP A 115 -2.26 -12.45 3.25
N ASN A 116 -2.07 -13.70 2.82
CA ASN A 116 -3.05 -14.42 1.99
C ASN A 116 -4.36 -14.65 2.75
N ARG A 117 -4.27 -15.02 4.04
CA ARG A 117 -5.45 -15.26 4.88
C ARG A 117 -6.36 -14.03 4.98
N THR A 118 -5.76 -12.83 5.03
CA THR A 118 -6.54 -11.58 5.09
C THR A 118 -7.39 -11.39 3.84
N ILE A 119 -6.80 -11.56 2.65
CA ILE A 119 -7.53 -11.33 1.40
C ILE A 119 -8.51 -12.48 1.10
N ILE A 120 -8.22 -13.72 1.51
CA ILE A 120 -9.13 -14.85 1.42
C ILE A 120 -10.36 -14.61 2.31
N ARG A 121 -10.17 -14.22 3.58
CA ARG A 121 -11.25 -13.88 4.51
C ARG A 121 -12.11 -12.73 4.00
N PHE A 122 -11.49 -11.67 3.47
CA PHE A 122 -12.20 -10.56 2.86
C PHE A 122 -13.10 -11.03 1.72
N ASN A 123 -12.56 -11.84 0.80
CA ASN A 123 -13.36 -12.38 -0.31
C ASN A 123 -14.44 -13.36 0.17
N ALA A 124 -14.20 -14.15 1.19
CA ALA A 124 -15.23 -15.03 1.79
C ALA A 124 -16.42 -14.24 2.35
N LEU A 125 -16.19 -13.05 2.93
CA LEU A 125 -17.26 -12.12 3.31
C LEU A 125 -18.02 -11.58 2.09
N VAL A 126 -17.31 -11.22 1.02
CA VAL A 126 -17.94 -10.74 -0.21
C VAL A 126 -18.79 -11.84 -0.86
N TYR A 127 -18.40 -13.11 -0.74
CA TYR A 127 -19.19 -14.23 -1.22
C TYR A 127 -20.61 -14.28 -0.64
N LEU A 128 -20.83 -13.78 0.58
CA LEU A 128 -22.17 -13.75 1.22
C LEU A 128 -23.24 -13.02 0.38
N PHE A 129 -22.81 -12.08 -0.49
CA PHE A 129 -23.74 -11.33 -1.33
C PHE A 129 -23.40 -11.36 -2.83
N SER A 130 -22.23 -11.91 -3.22
CA SER A 130 -21.79 -11.91 -4.61
C SER A 130 -22.34 -13.07 -5.43
N LEU A 131 -22.93 -14.10 -4.79
CA LEU A 131 -23.39 -15.33 -5.42
C LEU A 131 -22.31 -16.02 -6.29
N GLY A 132 -21.03 -15.83 -5.96
CA GLY A 132 -19.89 -16.40 -6.68
C GLY A 132 -19.48 -15.66 -7.96
N TYR A 133 -20.03 -14.49 -8.26
CA TYR A 133 -19.63 -13.69 -9.42
C TYR A 133 -18.32 -12.93 -9.13
N TYR A 134 -17.23 -13.33 -9.79
CA TYR A 134 -15.90 -12.72 -9.65
C TYR A 134 -15.88 -11.19 -9.74
N HIS A 135 -16.59 -10.63 -10.72
CA HIS A 135 -16.59 -9.19 -10.96
C HIS A 135 -17.22 -8.38 -9.82
N ILE A 136 -18.10 -8.96 -9.00
CA ILE A 136 -18.65 -8.28 -7.82
C ILE A 136 -17.56 -8.09 -6.78
N HIS A 137 -16.69 -9.09 -6.56
CA HIS A 137 -15.53 -8.97 -5.68
C HIS A 137 -14.56 -7.89 -6.17
N ALA A 138 -14.29 -7.88 -7.49
CA ALA A 138 -13.41 -6.88 -8.10
C ALA A 138 -13.97 -5.46 -7.96
N ILE A 139 -15.28 -5.24 -8.22
CA ILE A 139 -15.93 -3.93 -8.05
C ILE A 139 -15.94 -3.49 -6.57
N THR A 140 -16.18 -4.42 -5.64
CA THR A 140 -16.12 -4.14 -4.20
C THR A 140 -14.70 -3.69 -3.80
N MET A 141 -13.67 -4.37 -4.29
CA MET A 141 -12.27 -3.98 -4.07
C MET A 141 -11.96 -2.61 -4.70
N CYS A 142 -12.46 -2.34 -5.92
CA CYS A 142 -12.35 -1.02 -6.56
C CYS A 142 -12.97 0.08 -5.71
N PHE A 143 -14.15 -0.16 -5.12
CA PHE A 143 -14.83 0.82 -4.29
C PHE A 143 -14.04 1.11 -3.00
N LEU A 144 -13.51 0.09 -2.31
CA LEU A 144 -12.67 0.28 -1.14
C LEU A 144 -11.39 1.05 -1.48
N SER A 145 -10.66 0.59 -2.49
CA SER A 145 -9.44 1.25 -2.94
C SER A 145 -9.71 2.71 -3.36
N PHE A 146 -10.80 2.96 -4.07
CA PHE A 146 -11.22 4.32 -4.46
C PHE A 146 -11.52 5.20 -3.25
N THR A 147 -12.17 4.66 -2.22
CA THR A 147 -12.42 5.35 -0.94
C THR A 147 -11.11 5.78 -0.27
N GLY A 148 -10.10 4.90 -0.26
CA GLY A 148 -8.75 5.25 0.23
C GLY A 148 -8.09 6.36 -0.58
N LEU A 149 -8.21 6.35 -1.92
CA LEU A 149 -7.68 7.41 -2.77
C LEU A 149 -8.39 8.75 -2.54
N VAL A 150 -9.73 8.73 -2.37
CA VAL A 150 -10.50 9.92 -1.97
C VAL A 150 -10.00 10.49 -0.64
N ALA A 151 -9.74 9.63 0.32
CA ALA A 151 -9.18 10.02 1.61
C ALA A 151 -7.80 10.69 1.46
N ILE A 152 -6.89 10.11 0.65
CA ILE A 152 -5.58 10.71 0.32
C ILE A 152 -5.76 12.08 -0.33
N TYR A 153 -6.60 12.19 -1.35
CA TYR A 153 -6.86 13.47 -2.01
C TYR A 153 -7.29 14.55 -1.01
N LYS A 154 -8.23 14.22 -0.10
CA LYS A 154 -8.75 15.16 0.91
C LYS A 154 -7.72 15.59 1.94
N VAL A 155 -6.72 14.75 2.22
CA VAL A 155 -5.60 15.11 3.10
C VAL A 155 -4.69 16.14 2.43
N PHE A 156 -4.41 15.99 1.14
CA PHE A 156 -3.39 16.78 0.46
C PHE A 156 -3.92 18.05 -0.21
N ILE A 157 -5.20 18.10 -0.61
CA ILE A 157 -5.75 19.26 -1.33
C ILE A 157 -5.62 20.59 -0.58
N PRO A 158 -5.70 20.67 0.77
CA PRO A 158 -5.49 21.95 1.47
C PRO A 158 -4.11 22.54 1.25
N HIS A 159 -3.10 21.71 0.94
CA HIS A 159 -1.71 22.11 0.76
C HIS A 159 -1.34 22.45 -0.69
N VAL A 160 -2.21 22.10 -1.66
CA VAL A 160 -1.99 22.32 -3.10
C VAL A 160 -3.26 22.78 -3.81
N LYS A 161 -4.00 23.72 -3.22
CA LYS A 161 -5.33 24.17 -3.67
C LYS A 161 -5.38 24.63 -5.12
N ASP A 162 -4.33 25.25 -5.61
CA ASP A 162 -4.13 25.73 -6.98
C ASP A 162 -3.83 24.62 -8.01
N LYS A 163 -3.66 23.38 -7.54
CA LYS A 163 -3.26 22.20 -8.34
C LYS A 163 -4.23 21.03 -8.16
N SER A 164 -5.52 21.32 -8.08
CA SER A 164 -6.55 20.29 -7.83
C SER A 164 -6.61 19.22 -8.93
N LYS A 165 -6.42 19.60 -10.19
CA LYS A 165 -6.42 18.65 -11.32
C LYS A 165 -5.16 17.77 -11.30
N GLU A 166 -3.99 18.38 -11.06
CA GLU A 166 -2.72 17.67 -10.97
C GLU A 166 -2.72 16.71 -9.79
N LEU A 167 -3.28 17.13 -8.63
CA LEU A 167 -3.46 16.24 -7.48
C LEU A 167 -4.41 15.09 -7.80
N PHE A 168 -5.49 15.37 -8.52
CA PHE A 168 -6.42 14.34 -8.97
C PHE A 168 -5.73 13.31 -9.85
N PHE A 169 -4.93 13.76 -10.82
CA PHE A 169 -4.12 12.86 -11.64
C PHE A 169 -3.13 12.04 -10.80
N ALA A 170 -2.40 12.70 -9.91
CA ALA A 170 -1.39 12.08 -9.04
C ALA A 170 -1.96 11.02 -8.08
N VAL A 171 -3.23 11.14 -7.69
CA VAL A 171 -3.87 10.21 -6.74
C VAL A 171 -4.65 9.11 -7.47
N PHE A 172 -5.41 9.46 -8.53
CA PHE A 172 -6.37 8.52 -9.12
C PHE A 172 -5.92 7.92 -10.44
N LEU A 173 -5.06 8.60 -11.21
CA LEU A 173 -4.79 8.25 -12.60
C LEU A 173 -3.37 7.73 -12.88
N LEU A 174 -2.54 7.57 -11.85
CA LEU A 174 -1.25 6.89 -12.02
C LEU A 174 -1.47 5.45 -12.49
N PRO A 175 -0.84 5.02 -13.60
CA PRO A 175 -1.09 3.72 -14.20
C PRO A 175 -0.96 2.55 -13.24
N SER A 176 0.10 2.51 -12.42
CA SER A 176 0.30 1.44 -11.44
C SER A 176 -0.75 1.46 -10.33
N VAL A 177 -1.24 2.64 -9.90
CA VAL A 177 -2.31 2.78 -8.89
C VAL A 177 -3.65 2.30 -9.47
N LEU A 178 -3.94 2.66 -10.74
CA LEU A 178 -5.14 2.18 -11.42
C LEU A 178 -5.09 0.66 -11.60
N PHE A 179 -3.99 0.12 -12.10
CA PHE A 179 -3.86 -1.30 -12.41
C PHE A 179 -3.89 -2.13 -11.11
N TRP A 180 -2.87 -2.03 -10.27
CA TRP A 180 -2.75 -2.90 -9.10
C TRP A 180 -3.79 -2.62 -8.00
N GLY A 181 -4.30 -1.40 -7.91
CA GLY A 181 -5.36 -1.04 -6.96
C GLY A 181 -6.76 -1.47 -7.39
N SER A 182 -6.96 -2.17 -8.52
CA SER A 182 -8.29 -2.47 -9.06
C SER A 182 -8.64 -3.96 -9.10
N GLY A 183 -7.66 -4.86 -8.94
CA GLY A 183 -7.91 -6.31 -8.91
C GLY A 183 -8.32 -6.83 -7.53
N ILE A 184 -8.65 -8.14 -7.47
CA ILE A 184 -8.80 -8.86 -6.19
C ILE A 184 -7.40 -9.10 -5.61
N LEU A 185 -6.77 -8.02 -5.20
CA LEU A 185 -5.39 -7.97 -4.73
C LEU A 185 -5.30 -7.25 -3.38
N LYS A 186 -4.25 -7.52 -2.64
CA LYS A 186 -3.99 -6.90 -1.33
C LYS A 186 -3.85 -5.38 -1.42
N GLU A 187 -3.34 -4.89 -2.55
CA GLU A 187 -3.09 -3.46 -2.82
C GLU A 187 -4.36 -2.61 -2.68
N GLY A 188 -5.52 -3.16 -3.04
CA GLY A 188 -6.81 -2.47 -2.86
C GLY A 188 -7.12 -2.20 -1.38
N LEU A 189 -6.95 -3.20 -0.52
CA LEU A 189 -7.12 -3.06 0.94
C LEU A 189 -6.04 -2.18 1.56
N LEU A 190 -4.81 -2.24 1.06
CA LEU A 190 -3.70 -1.39 1.55
C LEU A 190 -3.95 0.08 1.26
N ILE A 191 -4.38 0.42 0.04
CA ILE A 191 -4.73 1.80 -0.34
C ILE A 191 -5.90 2.30 0.50
N PHE A 192 -6.94 1.46 0.70
CA PHE A 192 -8.07 1.79 1.56
C PHE A 192 -7.62 2.10 2.98
N SER A 193 -6.90 1.17 3.60
CA SER A 193 -6.49 1.28 5.00
C SER A 193 -5.54 2.46 5.21
N LEU A 194 -4.54 2.62 4.33
CA LEU A 194 -3.55 3.69 4.39
C LEU A 194 -4.20 5.06 4.23
N GLY A 195 -5.00 5.24 3.18
CA GLY A 195 -5.64 6.53 2.90
C GLY A 195 -6.61 6.94 3.99
N CYS A 196 -7.48 6.02 4.42
CA CYS A 196 -8.45 6.29 5.48
C CYS A 196 -7.76 6.51 6.84
N LEU A 197 -6.68 5.78 7.16
CA LEU A 197 -5.90 5.98 8.38
C LEU A 197 -5.33 7.39 8.45
N ILE A 198 -4.64 7.83 7.39
CA ILE A 198 -4.06 9.17 7.33
C ILE A 198 -5.15 10.23 7.42
N TYR A 199 -6.28 10.03 6.74
CA TYR A 199 -7.40 10.98 6.78
C TYR A 199 -7.98 11.13 8.18
N GLN A 200 -8.26 10.02 8.89
CA GLN A 200 -8.79 10.08 10.26
C GLN A 200 -7.76 10.69 11.22
N PHE A 201 -6.49 10.32 11.07
CA PHE A 201 -5.39 10.88 11.85
C PHE A 201 -5.29 12.40 11.66
N MET A 202 -5.29 12.90 10.41
CA MET A 202 -5.24 14.33 10.12
C MET A 202 -6.48 15.08 10.62
N LYS A 203 -7.65 14.47 10.62
CA LYS A 203 -8.85 15.06 11.22
C LYS A 203 -8.69 15.27 12.74
N ILE A 204 -8.12 14.29 13.45
CA ILE A 204 -7.85 14.40 14.90
C ILE A 204 -6.76 15.45 15.16
N THR A 205 -5.70 15.46 14.36
CA THR A 205 -4.62 16.45 14.53
C THR A 205 -5.10 17.87 14.25
N ASN A 206 -6.11 18.06 13.40
CA ASN A 206 -6.74 19.35 13.10
C ASN A 206 -7.89 19.68 14.08
N ASN A 207 -7.84 19.18 15.31
CA ASN A 207 -8.80 19.45 16.38
C ASN A 207 -10.25 19.00 16.12
N GLN A 208 -10.45 18.08 15.17
CA GLN A 208 -11.76 17.48 14.89
C GLN A 208 -11.86 16.11 15.58
N PHE A 209 -11.64 16.08 16.89
CA PHE A 209 -11.70 14.85 17.67
C PHE A 209 -13.14 14.31 17.74
N GLN A 210 -13.27 13.01 17.52
CA GLN A 210 -14.50 12.23 17.70
C GLN A 210 -14.09 10.80 18.10
N VAL A 211 -14.78 10.20 19.07
CA VAL A 211 -14.50 8.81 19.51
C VAL A 211 -14.58 7.83 18.34
N ALA A 212 -15.57 8.00 17.46
CA ALA A 212 -15.69 7.17 16.25
C ALA A 212 -14.42 7.18 15.37
N ARG A 213 -13.65 8.29 15.35
CA ARG A 213 -12.39 8.36 14.58
C ARG A 213 -11.30 7.50 15.21
N LEU A 214 -11.23 7.43 16.54
CA LEU A 214 -10.28 6.54 17.22
C LEU A 214 -10.61 5.08 16.94
N PHE A 215 -11.90 4.72 16.97
CA PHE A 215 -12.36 3.38 16.61
C PHE A 215 -11.96 3.01 15.17
N TRP A 216 -12.18 3.92 14.21
CA TRP A 216 -11.73 3.70 12.84
C TRP A 216 -10.21 3.60 12.71
N ILE A 217 -9.44 4.45 13.40
CA ILE A 217 -7.97 4.36 13.40
C ILE A 217 -7.54 2.98 13.90
N PHE A 218 -8.14 2.48 14.99
CA PHE A 218 -7.80 1.15 15.52
C PHE A 218 -8.09 0.03 14.51
N ILE A 219 -9.25 0.05 13.85
CA ILE A 219 -9.59 -0.93 12.81
C ILE A 219 -8.61 -0.86 11.63
N LEU A 220 -8.28 0.35 11.16
CA LEU A 220 -7.41 0.56 10.01
C LEU A 220 -5.96 0.18 10.31
N LEU A 221 -5.47 0.44 11.53
CA LEU A 221 -4.18 -0.07 12.01
C LEU A 221 -4.17 -1.60 12.07
N GLY A 222 -5.22 -2.21 12.60
CA GLY A 222 -5.39 -3.66 12.63
C GLY A 222 -5.40 -4.26 11.22
N LEU A 223 -6.13 -3.65 10.29
CA LEU A 223 -6.19 -4.10 8.90
C LEU A 223 -4.83 -3.99 8.18
N LEU A 224 -4.08 -2.91 8.39
CA LEU A 224 -2.70 -2.79 7.89
C LEU A 224 -1.78 -3.83 8.52
N PHE A 225 -1.91 -4.06 9.82
CA PHE A 225 -1.10 -5.03 10.56
C PHE A 225 -1.27 -6.46 10.01
N ILE A 226 -2.51 -6.90 9.82
CA ILE A 226 -2.80 -8.26 9.31
C ILE A 226 -2.60 -8.41 7.80
N THR A 227 -2.61 -7.28 7.04
CA THR A 227 -2.42 -7.32 5.58
C THR A 227 -0.94 -7.17 5.23
N LYS A 228 -0.28 -6.11 5.68
CA LYS A 228 1.15 -5.83 5.40
C LYS A 228 1.76 -4.99 6.54
N VAL A 229 2.21 -5.67 7.58
CA VAL A 229 2.80 -5.02 8.77
C VAL A 229 3.94 -4.06 8.42
N TYR A 230 4.74 -4.35 7.40
CA TYR A 230 5.84 -3.48 7.00
C TYR A 230 5.34 -2.10 6.53
N LEU A 231 4.18 -2.02 5.86
CA LEU A 231 3.63 -0.74 5.43
C LEU A 231 3.24 0.13 6.64
N LEU A 232 2.67 -0.52 7.66
CA LEU A 232 2.39 0.13 8.94
C LEU A 232 3.67 0.67 9.59
N LEU A 233 4.73 -0.15 9.65
CA LEU A 233 6.01 0.26 10.22
C LEU A 233 6.66 1.43 9.45
N MET A 234 6.52 1.47 8.12
CA MET A 234 7.10 2.55 7.30
C MET A 234 6.34 3.87 7.42
N ILE A 235 5.03 3.85 7.72
CA ILE A 235 4.25 5.09 7.86
C ILE A 235 4.29 5.69 9.28
N MET A 236 4.45 4.84 10.31
CA MET A 236 4.40 5.26 11.72
C MET A 236 5.40 6.38 12.07
N PRO A 237 6.67 6.35 11.64
CA PRO A 237 7.63 7.43 11.94
C PRO A 237 7.13 8.80 11.46
N GLY A 238 6.54 8.84 10.26
CA GLY A 238 5.96 10.05 9.71
C GLY A 238 4.76 10.56 10.51
N LEU A 239 3.82 9.68 10.89
CA LEU A 239 2.66 10.05 11.70
C LEU A 239 3.06 10.56 13.10
N ILE A 240 4.01 9.89 13.74
CA ILE A 240 4.55 10.33 15.04
C ILE A 240 5.23 11.69 14.91
N SER A 241 6.00 11.92 13.83
CA SER A 241 6.63 13.23 13.57
C SER A 241 5.60 14.35 13.41
N LEU A 242 4.47 14.09 12.74
CA LEU A 242 3.36 15.04 12.62
C LEU A 242 2.74 15.37 13.99
N LEU A 243 2.57 14.38 14.88
CA LEU A 243 2.12 14.63 16.25
C LEU A 243 3.11 15.50 17.03
N VAL A 244 4.40 15.17 16.96
CA VAL A 244 5.45 15.97 17.62
C VAL A 244 5.39 17.41 17.13
N ILE A 245 5.22 17.66 15.83
CA ILE A 245 5.11 19.01 15.28
C ILE A 245 3.85 19.72 15.76
N LYS A 246 2.71 19.02 15.82
CA LYS A 246 1.46 19.59 16.32
C LYS A 246 1.62 20.17 17.71
N TYR A 247 2.28 19.46 18.64
CA TYR A 247 2.42 19.88 20.02
C TYR A 247 3.64 20.76 20.30
N SER A 248 4.70 20.69 19.49
CA SER A 248 5.95 21.44 19.67
C SER A 248 6.13 22.61 18.69
N GLY A 249 5.15 22.84 17.80
CA GLY A 249 5.16 23.91 16.80
C GLY A 249 6.00 23.61 15.56
N THR A 250 5.98 24.54 14.60
CA THR A 250 6.58 24.36 13.26
C THR A 250 8.04 24.83 13.16
N LYS A 251 8.72 25.13 14.27
CA LYS A 251 10.15 25.45 14.24
C LYS A 251 10.98 24.18 14.08
N LYS A 252 12.03 24.22 13.25
CA LYS A 252 12.99 23.13 13.03
C LYS A 252 12.34 21.78 12.63
N ILE A 253 11.35 21.79 11.74
CA ILE A 253 10.56 20.61 11.32
C ILE A 253 11.48 19.47 10.89
N ALA A 254 12.47 19.71 10.01
CA ALA A 254 13.40 18.69 9.52
C ALA A 254 14.12 17.98 10.69
N LEU A 255 14.60 18.73 11.67
CA LEU A 255 15.29 18.17 12.84
C LEU A 255 14.36 17.26 13.66
N LYS A 256 13.10 17.65 13.84
CA LYS A 256 12.09 16.83 14.55
C LYS A 256 11.82 15.53 13.83
N PHE A 257 11.69 15.55 12.49
CA PHE A 257 11.57 14.34 11.69
C PHE A 257 12.79 13.45 11.88
N ILE A 258 14.01 13.98 11.73
CA ILE A 258 15.25 13.21 11.90
C ILE A 258 15.30 12.59 13.30
N LEU A 259 15.05 13.36 14.37
CA LEU A 259 15.11 12.86 15.74
C LEU A 259 14.09 11.72 15.99
N VAL A 260 12.85 11.86 15.52
CA VAL A 260 11.84 10.81 15.65
C VAL A 260 12.27 9.54 14.91
N HIS A 261 12.78 9.69 13.68
CA HIS A 261 13.23 8.52 12.88
C HIS A 261 14.44 7.83 13.54
N VAL A 262 15.43 8.59 13.97
CA VAL A 262 16.62 8.04 14.65
C VAL A 262 16.20 7.32 15.93
N LEU A 263 15.32 7.92 16.74
CA LEU A 263 14.81 7.30 17.97
C LEU A 263 14.11 5.97 17.67
N LEU A 264 13.21 5.96 16.69
CA LEU A 264 12.48 4.73 16.32
C LEU A 264 13.38 3.65 15.72
N ILE A 265 14.41 4.03 14.95
CA ILE A 265 15.43 3.08 14.45
C ILE A 265 16.21 2.49 15.63
N ILE A 266 16.67 3.32 16.58
CA ILE A 266 17.37 2.85 17.78
C ILE A 266 16.48 1.89 18.57
N MET A 267 15.20 2.23 18.76
CA MET A 267 14.22 1.35 19.42
C MET A 267 14.05 0.02 18.67
N ALA A 268 13.92 0.07 17.35
CA ALA A 268 13.76 -1.13 16.52
C ALA A 268 15.01 -2.04 16.51
N LEU A 269 16.21 -1.46 16.58
CA LEU A 269 17.45 -2.23 16.68
C LEU A 269 17.67 -2.83 18.08
N ASN A 270 17.13 -2.20 19.12
CA ASN A 270 17.31 -2.59 20.51
C ASN A 270 16.02 -3.14 21.17
N TRP A 271 15.03 -3.53 20.37
CA TRP A 271 13.72 -3.94 20.89
C TRP A 271 13.76 -5.04 21.94
N LYS A 272 14.75 -5.96 21.88
CA LYS A 272 14.96 -7.01 22.88
C LYS A 272 15.34 -6.45 24.25
N VAL A 273 16.11 -5.38 24.29
CA VAL A 273 16.48 -4.70 25.54
C VAL A 273 15.24 -4.03 26.12
N ILE A 274 14.42 -3.42 25.27
CA ILE A 274 13.18 -2.75 25.67
C ILE A 274 12.16 -3.73 26.25
N LEU A 275 12.04 -4.94 25.68
CA LEU A 275 11.14 -5.98 26.18
C LEU A 275 11.62 -6.64 27.50
N ARG A 276 12.90 -6.51 27.84
CA ARG A 276 13.48 -7.01 29.11
C ARG A 276 13.31 -6.04 30.28
N LEU A 277 12.77 -4.84 30.06
CA LEU A 277 12.45 -3.92 31.15
C LEU A 277 11.36 -4.51 32.06
N PRO A 278 11.38 -4.25 33.38
CA PRO A 278 10.40 -4.77 34.32
C PRO A 278 8.97 -4.45 33.87
N GLY A 279 8.16 -5.48 33.61
CA GLY A 279 6.82 -5.39 33.01
C GLY A 279 6.70 -5.91 31.58
N GLY A 280 7.81 -6.31 30.93
CA GLY A 280 7.87 -6.76 29.54
C GLY A 280 8.03 -8.28 29.35
N GLU A 281 7.65 -9.11 30.30
CA GLU A 281 7.63 -10.58 30.12
C GLU A 281 6.49 -10.98 29.20
N LEU A 282 6.74 -10.92 27.90
CA LEU A 282 5.97 -11.69 26.92
C LEU A 282 6.46 -13.15 26.95
N THR A 283 6.07 -13.86 27.99
CA THR A 283 6.14 -15.33 28.08
C THR A 283 5.27 -15.90 26.98
N GLY A 284 5.84 -16.38 25.90
CA GLY A 284 5.11 -17.18 24.91
C GLY A 284 5.60 -17.15 23.47
N THR A 285 6.43 -16.21 23.06
CA THR A 285 6.89 -16.10 21.67
C THR A 285 8.30 -16.65 21.40
N GLU A 286 9.03 -17.05 22.41
CA GLU A 286 10.32 -17.77 22.23
C GLU A 286 10.13 -19.20 21.72
N VAL A 287 8.91 -19.71 21.77
CA VAL A 287 8.63 -21.14 21.54
C VAL A 287 8.56 -21.50 20.05
N VAL A 288 8.33 -20.56 19.15
CA VAL A 288 7.97 -20.95 17.76
C VAL A 288 9.18 -21.15 16.84
N THR A 289 10.38 -20.59 17.09
CA THR A 289 11.48 -20.77 16.11
C THR A 289 12.91 -20.88 16.67
N GLY A 290 13.19 -20.71 17.96
CA GLY A 290 14.58 -20.79 18.48
C GLY A 290 15.58 -19.79 17.84
N LYS A 291 15.14 -18.92 16.93
CA LYS A 291 15.95 -17.91 16.25
C LYS A 291 15.58 -16.53 16.76
N SER A 292 16.58 -15.81 17.24
CA SER A 292 16.41 -14.45 17.74
C SER A 292 15.79 -13.55 16.67
N LEU A 293 14.62 -12.99 16.97
CA LEU A 293 13.91 -11.98 16.18
C LEU A 293 14.70 -10.66 16.16
N ASP A 294 15.88 -10.62 15.57
CA ASP A 294 16.63 -9.41 15.30
C ASP A 294 16.14 -8.82 13.96
N LEU A 295 15.83 -7.53 13.95
CA LEU A 295 15.32 -6.84 12.76
C LEU A 295 16.23 -7.07 11.54
N LEU A 296 17.54 -6.97 11.70
CA LEU A 296 18.50 -7.18 10.62
C LEU A 296 18.47 -8.62 10.11
N ASN A 297 18.39 -9.59 11.01
CA ASN A 297 18.23 -11.00 10.63
C ASN A 297 16.90 -11.26 9.91
N MET A 298 15.81 -10.68 10.37
CA MET A 298 14.50 -10.81 9.69
C MET A 298 14.58 -10.31 8.24
N LEU A 299 15.16 -9.14 8.01
CA LEU A 299 15.29 -8.57 6.66
C LEU A 299 16.23 -9.41 5.79
N LYS A 300 17.36 -9.89 6.33
CA LYS A 300 18.27 -10.81 5.65
C LYS A 300 17.59 -12.10 5.22
N TYR A 301 16.86 -12.76 6.14
CA TYR A 301 16.12 -13.98 5.79
C TYR A 301 15.03 -13.69 4.75
N LYS A 302 14.32 -12.58 4.90
CA LYS A 302 13.30 -12.20 3.91
C LYS A 302 13.88 -11.94 2.51
N GLN A 303 15.06 -11.30 2.43
CA GLN A 303 15.78 -11.16 1.16
C GLN A 303 16.11 -12.53 0.57
N LYS A 304 16.67 -13.45 1.39
CA LYS A 304 17.03 -14.80 0.95
C LYS A 304 15.82 -15.57 0.43
N ASP A 305 14.68 -15.50 1.13
CA ASP A 305 13.44 -16.15 0.70
C ASP A 305 13.01 -15.64 -0.69
N PHE A 306 12.94 -14.32 -0.87
CA PHE A 306 12.56 -13.73 -2.15
C PHE A 306 13.55 -14.05 -3.28
N VAL A 307 14.85 -14.08 -3.00
CA VAL A 307 15.87 -14.47 -3.98
C VAL A 307 15.71 -15.94 -4.35
N HIS A 308 15.44 -16.80 -3.38
CA HIS A 308 15.24 -18.23 -3.59
C HIS A 308 13.98 -18.50 -4.45
N GLU A 309 12.84 -17.92 -4.06
CA GLU A 309 11.58 -18.00 -4.83
C GLU A 309 11.78 -17.50 -6.28
N ALA A 310 12.41 -16.33 -6.45
CA ALA A 310 12.64 -15.76 -7.76
C ALA A 310 13.51 -16.63 -8.68
N LYS A 311 14.48 -17.36 -8.10
CA LYS A 311 15.33 -18.31 -8.84
C LYS A 311 14.58 -19.60 -9.21
N ILE A 312 13.77 -20.14 -8.29
CA ILE A 312 12.95 -21.36 -8.57
C ILE A 312 11.92 -21.06 -9.66
N GLU A 313 11.22 -19.95 -9.55
CA GLU A 313 10.19 -19.53 -10.52
C GLU A 313 10.79 -18.99 -11.83
N LYS A 314 12.14 -18.92 -11.95
CA LYS A 314 12.85 -18.35 -13.10
C LYS A 314 12.30 -16.99 -13.50
N ALA A 315 12.14 -16.09 -12.51
CA ALA A 315 11.51 -14.79 -12.70
C ALA A 315 12.19 -13.98 -13.82
N GLY A 316 11.44 -13.66 -14.89
CA GLY A 316 11.98 -13.01 -16.09
C GLY A 316 12.47 -11.57 -15.90
N SER A 317 12.16 -10.93 -14.77
CA SER A 317 12.58 -9.56 -14.41
C SER A 317 13.44 -9.53 -13.14
N TYR A 318 14.24 -10.59 -12.91
CA TYR A 318 15.17 -10.68 -11.78
C TYR A 318 16.27 -9.61 -11.87
N ILE A 319 16.58 -8.99 -10.75
CA ILE A 319 17.71 -8.08 -10.56
C ILE A 319 18.59 -8.55 -9.40
N GLU A 320 19.89 -8.40 -9.56
CA GLU A 320 20.84 -8.77 -8.54
C GLU A 320 20.87 -7.72 -7.43
N LEU A 321 20.55 -8.15 -6.20
CA LEU A 321 20.65 -7.35 -5.00
C LEU A 321 22.00 -7.56 -4.33
N GLY A 322 22.49 -6.55 -3.59
CA GLY A 322 23.61 -6.76 -2.68
C GLY A 322 23.20 -7.65 -1.52
N GLU A 323 24.02 -8.64 -1.19
CA GLU A 323 23.77 -9.54 -0.08
C GLU A 323 23.70 -8.78 1.25
N LEU A 324 22.72 -9.12 2.06
CA LEU A 324 22.58 -8.60 3.41
C LEU A 324 23.20 -9.62 4.41
N ASP A 325 24.06 -9.14 5.27
CA ASP A 325 24.53 -9.84 6.47
C ASP A 325 23.82 -9.28 7.72
N ASN A 326 24.32 -9.61 8.91
CA ASN A 326 23.73 -9.16 10.19
C ASN A 326 24.25 -7.79 10.64
N THR A 327 25.07 -7.11 9.82
CA THR A 327 25.72 -5.88 10.22
C THR A 327 24.98 -4.66 9.67
N LEU A 328 24.87 -3.62 10.47
CA LEU A 328 24.31 -2.34 10.03
C LEU A 328 25.06 -1.77 8.80
N TYR A 329 26.38 -2.05 8.71
CA TYR A 329 27.20 -1.65 7.57
C TYR A 329 26.68 -2.22 6.24
N SER A 330 26.34 -3.51 6.19
CA SER A 330 25.80 -4.15 4.99
C SER A 330 24.50 -3.48 4.54
N PHE A 331 23.60 -3.14 5.48
CA PHE A 331 22.37 -2.45 5.18
C PHE A 331 22.64 -1.04 4.64
N LEU A 332 23.48 -0.27 5.28
CA LEU A 332 23.83 1.09 4.82
C LEU A 332 24.53 1.09 3.46
N LYS A 333 25.44 0.14 3.21
CA LYS A 333 26.14 -0.02 1.92
C LYS A 333 25.17 -0.29 0.77
N ASN A 334 24.15 -1.14 0.99
CA ASN A 334 23.19 -1.55 -0.04
C ASN A 334 21.99 -0.59 -0.17
N SER A 335 21.75 0.30 0.81
CA SER A 335 20.63 1.24 0.83
C SER A 335 20.55 2.16 -0.39
N PRO A 336 21.62 2.82 -0.85
CA PRO A 336 21.53 3.72 -1.99
C PRO A 336 21.10 2.99 -3.28
N LYS A 337 21.71 1.83 -3.57
CA LYS A 337 21.33 0.99 -4.72
C LYS A 337 19.89 0.52 -4.61
N GLY A 338 19.44 0.12 -3.41
CA GLY A 338 18.08 -0.30 -3.13
C GLY A 338 17.06 0.81 -3.44
N ILE A 339 17.26 2.00 -2.89
CA ILE A 339 16.39 3.16 -3.12
C ILE A 339 16.34 3.51 -4.62
N ILE A 340 17.50 3.58 -5.30
CA ILE A 340 17.58 3.87 -6.72
C ILE A 340 16.81 2.85 -7.55
N ASN A 341 16.94 1.56 -7.25
CA ASN A 341 16.20 0.52 -7.95
C ASN A 341 14.68 0.70 -7.84
N VAL A 342 14.15 1.09 -6.69
CA VAL A 342 12.70 1.26 -6.50
C VAL A 342 12.17 2.54 -7.15
N LEU A 343 12.90 3.66 -7.00
CA LEU A 343 12.44 4.96 -7.48
C LEU A 343 12.58 5.12 -8.99
N PHE A 344 13.59 4.47 -9.60
CA PHE A 344 13.95 4.72 -11.00
C PHE A 344 13.73 3.51 -11.92
N ARG A 345 13.63 2.29 -11.41
CA ARG A 345 13.40 1.09 -12.23
C ARG A 345 11.95 0.60 -12.13
N PRO A 346 11.39 -0.09 -13.17
CA PRO A 346 12.08 -0.44 -14.43
C PRO A 346 12.31 0.78 -15.31
N HIS A 347 13.40 0.76 -16.12
CA HIS A 347 13.59 1.68 -17.24
C HIS A 347 12.97 1.08 -18.51
N LEU A 348 12.92 1.85 -19.60
CA LEU A 348 12.42 1.37 -20.88
C LEU A 348 13.19 0.14 -21.39
N LEU A 349 14.49 0.06 -21.11
CA LEU A 349 15.35 -1.08 -21.48
C LEU A 349 15.10 -2.35 -20.63
N ASP A 350 14.50 -2.23 -19.45
CA ASP A 350 14.13 -3.36 -18.60
C ASP A 350 12.82 -4.02 -19.06
N SER A 351 12.12 -3.42 -20.04
CA SER A 351 10.74 -3.77 -20.40
C SER A 351 10.69 -5.00 -21.29
N ARG A 352 10.34 -6.14 -20.70
CA ARG A 352 10.13 -7.42 -21.40
C ARG A 352 8.66 -7.85 -21.47
N SER A 353 7.75 -7.07 -20.89
CA SER A 353 6.31 -7.33 -20.93
C SER A 353 5.51 -6.02 -20.96
N PRO A 354 4.27 -6.01 -21.48
CA PRO A 354 3.43 -4.82 -21.54
C PRO A 354 3.22 -4.14 -20.19
N ILE A 355 3.09 -4.92 -19.12
CA ILE A 355 2.89 -4.40 -17.75
C ILE A 355 4.15 -3.69 -17.26
N VAL A 356 5.33 -4.27 -17.52
CA VAL A 356 6.62 -3.66 -17.14
C VAL A 356 6.88 -2.40 -17.98
N LEU A 357 6.47 -2.39 -19.26
CA LEU A 357 6.59 -1.20 -20.11
C LEU A 357 5.73 -0.04 -19.56
N LEU A 358 4.50 -0.30 -19.16
CA LEU A 358 3.64 0.72 -18.58
C LEU A 358 4.25 1.34 -17.31
N ALA A 359 4.86 0.51 -16.46
CA ALA A 359 5.56 0.96 -15.27
C ALA A 359 6.86 1.72 -15.60
N ALA A 360 7.56 1.37 -16.68
CA ALA A 360 8.75 2.09 -17.15
C ALA A 360 8.39 3.49 -17.67
N LEU A 361 7.27 3.63 -18.38
CA LEU A 361 6.74 4.93 -18.80
C LEU A 361 6.32 5.79 -17.60
N GLU A 362 5.70 5.19 -16.58
CA GLU A 362 5.36 5.89 -15.34
C GLU A 362 6.63 6.38 -14.62
N ASN A 363 7.67 5.55 -14.52
CA ASN A 363 8.95 5.96 -13.95
C ASN A 363 9.62 7.08 -14.74
N LEU A 364 9.54 7.06 -16.08
CA LEU A 364 10.03 8.15 -16.91
C LEU A 364 9.34 9.48 -16.55
N ILE A 365 8.03 9.47 -16.30
CA ILE A 365 7.32 10.66 -15.82
C ILE A 365 7.90 11.14 -14.49
N PHE A 366 8.17 10.24 -13.53
CA PHE A 366 8.78 10.63 -12.26
C PHE A 366 10.19 11.20 -12.42
N ILE A 367 11.02 10.65 -13.33
CA ILE A 367 12.33 11.20 -13.67
C ILE A 367 12.18 12.62 -14.23
N LEU A 368 11.25 12.84 -15.17
CA LEU A 368 10.95 14.16 -15.70
C LEU A 368 10.49 15.14 -14.61
N LEU A 369 9.65 14.68 -13.66
CA LEU A 369 9.22 15.50 -12.52
C LEU A 369 10.40 15.89 -11.62
N ILE A 370 11.41 15.04 -11.45
CA ILE A 370 12.62 15.39 -10.70
C ILE A 370 13.37 16.52 -11.42
N PHE A 371 13.58 16.40 -12.74
CA PHE A 371 14.20 17.47 -13.51
C PHE A 371 13.39 18.78 -13.43
N LEU A 372 12.08 18.71 -13.57
CA LEU A 372 11.21 19.89 -13.43
C LEU A 372 11.30 20.49 -12.03
N ALA A 373 11.39 19.68 -10.98
CA ALA A 373 11.55 20.17 -9.61
C ALA A 373 12.90 20.86 -9.38
N VAL A 374 13.98 20.42 -10.05
CA VAL A 374 15.29 21.07 -9.99
C VAL A 374 15.27 22.42 -10.72
N PHE A 375 14.74 22.47 -11.95
CA PHE A 375 14.77 23.71 -12.77
C PHE A 375 13.70 24.72 -12.37
N PHE A 376 12.56 24.28 -11.85
CA PHE A 376 11.42 25.12 -11.47
C PHE A 376 11.12 25.02 -9.99
N PHE A 377 12.15 24.95 -9.16
CA PHE A 377 12.02 24.80 -7.72
C PHE A 377 11.23 25.97 -7.10
N LYS A 378 10.25 25.61 -6.26
CA LYS A 378 9.54 26.52 -5.37
C LYS A 378 9.79 26.11 -3.92
N LYS A 379 10.26 27.06 -3.12
CA LYS A 379 10.42 26.81 -1.67
C LYS A 379 9.05 26.56 -1.04
N PRO A 380 8.85 25.43 -0.35
CA PRO A 380 7.58 25.13 0.29
C PRO A 380 7.27 26.11 1.41
N HIS A 381 6.01 26.53 1.51
CA HIS A 381 5.51 27.32 2.63
C HIS A 381 5.57 26.54 3.94
N ASP A 382 5.63 27.22 5.07
CA ASP A 382 5.78 26.57 6.40
C ASP A 382 4.65 25.57 6.69
N GLU A 383 3.42 25.85 6.24
CA GLU A 383 2.27 24.96 6.36
C GLU A 383 2.38 23.69 5.49
N GLN A 384 3.17 23.72 4.41
CA GLN A 384 3.39 22.57 3.52
C GLN A 384 4.53 21.66 4.00
N LYS A 385 5.48 22.21 4.76
CA LYS A 385 6.67 21.46 5.20
C LYS A 385 6.35 20.18 5.97
N PRO A 386 5.42 20.16 6.96
CA PRO A 386 5.12 18.92 7.68
C PRO A 386 4.65 17.80 6.78
N ILE A 387 3.71 18.10 5.85
CA ILE A 387 3.16 17.10 4.95
C ILE A 387 4.16 16.70 3.85
N LEU A 388 5.03 17.60 3.43
CA LEU A 388 6.14 17.32 2.51
C LEU A 388 7.14 16.34 3.14
N TYR A 389 7.62 16.63 4.36
CA TYR A 389 8.53 15.73 5.07
C TYR A 389 7.90 14.38 5.40
N PHE A 390 6.62 14.36 5.73
CA PHE A 390 5.85 13.14 5.89
C PHE A 390 5.86 12.28 4.61
N SER A 391 5.58 12.90 3.44
CA SER A 391 5.59 12.21 2.16
C SER A 391 6.98 11.71 1.77
N ILE A 392 8.02 12.54 1.95
CA ILE A 392 9.42 12.15 1.70
C ILE A 392 9.82 10.98 2.60
N SER A 393 9.52 11.06 3.89
CA SER A 393 9.82 10.00 4.86
C SER A 393 9.18 8.66 4.45
N PHE A 394 7.89 8.66 4.18
CA PHE A 394 7.17 7.45 3.79
C PHE A 394 7.71 6.85 2.48
N VAL A 395 7.94 7.68 1.47
CA VAL A 395 8.49 7.24 0.17
C VAL A 395 9.89 6.64 0.34
N LEU A 396 10.78 7.31 1.08
CA LEU A 396 12.15 6.83 1.25
C LEU A 396 12.23 5.56 2.10
N LEU A 397 11.47 5.48 3.20
CA LEU A 397 11.46 4.28 4.05
C LEU A 397 10.90 3.07 3.30
N LEU A 398 9.80 3.25 2.56
CA LEU A 398 9.22 2.15 1.80
C LEU A 398 10.09 1.75 0.61
N ALA A 399 10.69 2.71 -0.09
CA ALA A 399 11.65 2.44 -1.17
C ALA A 399 12.88 1.70 -0.66
N LEU A 400 13.42 2.10 0.49
CA LEU A 400 14.54 1.43 1.14
C LEU A 400 14.22 -0.04 1.45
N LEU A 401 13.09 -0.30 2.11
CA LEU A 401 12.69 -1.64 2.48
C LEU A 401 12.51 -2.54 1.26
N ILE A 402 11.73 -2.08 0.26
CA ILE A 402 11.48 -2.83 -0.97
C ILE A 402 12.80 -3.09 -1.71
N GLY A 403 13.65 -2.08 -1.84
CA GLY A 403 14.89 -2.15 -2.60
C GLY A 403 15.96 -3.05 -1.97
N LEU A 404 15.93 -3.23 -0.65
CA LEU A 404 16.83 -4.15 0.04
C LEU A 404 16.38 -5.62 -0.04
N VAL A 405 15.07 -5.87 -0.21
CA VAL A 405 14.49 -7.20 0.00
C VAL A 405 13.98 -7.83 -1.30
N VAL A 406 13.46 -7.05 -2.23
CA VAL A 406 12.72 -7.56 -3.40
C VAL A 406 13.59 -7.58 -4.67
N PRO A 407 13.95 -8.79 -5.21
CA PRO A 407 14.85 -8.93 -6.36
C PRO A 407 14.12 -8.96 -7.73
N VAL A 408 12.81 -8.74 -7.80
CA VAL A 408 12.03 -8.87 -9.04
C VAL A 408 11.36 -7.55 -9.38
N LEU A 409 11.65 -6.99 -10.58
CA LEU A 409 11.11 -5.68 -10.98
C LEU A 409 9.59 -5.64 -11.01
N GLY A 410 8.92 -6.71 -11.47
CA GLY A 410 7.47 -6.80 -11.45
C GLY A 410 6.87 -6.71 -10.04
N ALA A 411 7.53 -7.34 -9.06
CA ALA A 411 7.14 -7.24 -7.65
C ALA A 411 7.44 -5.85 -7.06
N ILE A 412 8.57 -5.23 -7.43
CA ILE A 412 8.90 -3.84 -7.04
C ILE A 412 7.81 -2.87 -7.51
N VAL A 413 7.39 -2.97 -8.78
CA VAL A 413 6.32 -2.13 -9.35
C VAL A 413 5.04 -2.25 -8.55
N ARG A 414 4.67 -3.45 -8.14
CA ARG A 414 3.48 -3.72 -7.35
C ARG A 414 3.61 -3.20 -5.91
N TYR A 415 4.72 -3.48 -5.24
CA TYR A 415 4.90 -3.13 -3.83
C TYR A 415 5.07 -1.63 -3.58
N LYS A 416 5.54 -0.86 -4.57
CA LYS A 416 5.64 0.60 -4.47
C LYS A 416 4.32 1.35 -4.69
N VAL A 417 3.25 0.68 -5.16
CA VAL A 417 1.94 1.30 -5.44
C VAL A 417 1.44 2.20 -4.30
N PRO A 418 1.47 1.78 -3.01
CA PRO A 418 0.98 2.62 -1.92
C PRO A 418 1.72 3.95 -1.75
N MET A 419 2.99 4.05 -2.17
CA MET A 419 3.76 5.29 -2.04
C MET A 419 3.66 6.22 -3.24
N LEU A 420 3.20 5.75 -4.40
CA LEU A 420 3.21 6.52 -5.65
C LEU A 420 2.44 7.85 -5.56
N PRO A 421 1.23 7.92 -4.97
CA PRO A 421 0.55 9.20 -4.77
C PRO A 421 1.39 10.19 -3.95
N PHE A 422 2.05 9.72 -2.88
CA PHE A 422 2.91 10.56 -2.03
C PHE A 422 4.15 11.03 -2.79
N TYR A 423 4.72 10.16 -3.63
CA TYR A 423 5.86 10.51 -4.47
C TYR A 423 5.49 11.61 -5.46
N ALA A 424 4.34 11.52 -6.13
CA ALA A 424 3.85 12.56 -7.02
C ALA A 424 3.55 13.89 -6.29
N ILE A 425 2.96 13.82 -5.09
CA ILE A 425 2.63 14.98 -4.27
C ILE A 425 3.87 15.78 -3.85
N ILE A 426 5.01 15.14 -3.61
CA ILE A 426 6.28 15.83 -3.35
C ILE A 426 6.58 16.82 -4.48
N PHE A 427 6.43 16.41 -5.74
CA PHE A 427 6.67 17.27 -6.89
C PHE A 427 5.60 18.35 -7.05
N LEU A 428 4.34 18.07 -6.74
CA LEU A 428 3.29 19.09 -6.74
C LEU A 428 3.58 20.23 -5.75
N ILE A 429 4.21 19.94 -4.63
CA ILE A 429 4.60 20.96 -3.65
C ILE A 429 5.86 21.72 -4.12
N LEU A 430 6.83 21.03 -4.70
CA LEU A 430 8.15 21.60 -5.03
C LEU A 430 8.24 22.32 -6.36
N ILE A 431 7.35 22.03 -7.33
CA ILE A 431 7.38 22.65 -8.67
C ILE A 431 6.56 23.93 -8.69
N ASP A 432 7.17 25.02 -9.15
CA ASP A 432 6.50 26.29 -9.44
C ASP A 432 5.74 26.21 -10.77
N LYS A 433 4.41 26.05 -10.68
CA LYS A 433 3.53 25.94 -11.84
C LYS A 433 3.57 27.20 -12.72
N GLU A 434 3.60 28.39 -12.13
CA GLU A 434 3.58 29.66 -12.88
C GLU A 434 4.87 29.82 -13.70
N LYS A 435 6.04 29.60 -13.08
CA LYS A 435 7.33 29.63 -13.78
C LYS A 435 7.40 28.57 -14.87
N LEU A 436 6.88 27.38 -14.61
CA LEU A 436 6.83 26.29 -15.57
C LEU A 436 6.03 26.66 -16.82
N ILE A 437 4.78 27.16 -16.64
CA ILE A 437 3.90 27.56 -17.75
C ILE A 437 4.47 28.75 -18.51
N LYS A 438 5.11 29.71 -17.81
CA LYS A 438 5.76 30.88 -18.46
C LYS A 438 6.88 30.46 -19.40
N LYS A 439 7.69 29.45 -19.02
CA LYS A 439 8.80 28.96 -19.86
C LYS A 439 8.40 27.90 -20.87
N LEU A 440 7.35 27.12 -20.59
CA LEU A 440 6.86 26.04 -21.43
C LEU A 440 5.34 26.21 -21.67
N PRO A 441 4.94 27.21 -22.52
CA PRO A 441 3.51 27.58 -22.68
C PRO A 441 2.62 26.44 -23.21
N PHE A 442 3.19 25.49 -23.96
CA PHE A 442 2.44 24.33 -24.46
C PHE A 442 1.90 23.43 -23.34
N LEU A 443 2.52 23.43 -22.16
CA LEU A 443 2.02 22.69 -20.99
C LEU A 443 0.73 23.29 -20.42
N LYS A 444 0.35 24.52 -20.79
CA LYS A 444 -0.91 25.13 -20.35
C LYS A 444 -2.14 24.31 -20.76
N ILE A 445 -2.02 23.53 -21.82
CA ILE A 445 -3.11 22.66 -22.33
C ILE A 445 -3.24 21.39 -21.47
N LEU A 446 -2.12 20.92 -20.87
CA LEU A 446 -2.06 19.68 -20.09
C LEU A 446 -2.28 19.90 -18.59
N ILE A 447 -2.10 21.11 -18.11
CA ILE A 447 -2.15 21.54 -16.72
C ILE A 447 -3.30 22.54 -16.51
#